data_1c5e9efe68d1ad56b1522fa09842efe2
#
_entry.id   1c5e9efe68d1ad56b1522fa09842efe2
#
_cell.length_a   1.000
_cell.length_b   1.000
_cell.length_c   1.000
_cell.angle_alpha   90.00
_cell.angle_beta   90.00
_cell.angle_gamma   90.00
#
_symmetry.space_group_name_H-M   'P 1'
#
loop_
_entity.id
_entity.type
_entity.pdbx_description
1 polymer ?
#
loop_
_entity_poly.entity_id
_entity_poly.type
_entity_poly.pdbx_seq_one_letter_code
_entity_poly.pdbx_strand_id
1 'polypeptide(L)'
;MTGKISGIFGEIITQVLIYALGLAGCYYAAPYIGGVSDSFNKFKPMIDQVVGNLLSWSLLFTVLALVLFIIFAAFCGALTAKSENANKAVSPLTTVGIVGFLIAINLQSAGDPIWAKILSYVPFLSSFIMPMRVLKGNATGFEAGISAVAALLAIVISFMWIRRIYPKLILQTDDLGPWQNFKRGLLN
;
A
#
# COMPACT_ATOMS: atom_id res chain seq x y z
N MET A 1 -19.52 -2.54 13.94
CA MET A 1 -18.31 -2.85 13.17
C MET A 1 -18.09 -1.86 12.02
N THR A 2 -19.08 -1.59 11.24
CA THR A 2 -19.02 -0.62 10.13
C THR A 2 -18.48 0.75 10.54
N GLY A 3 -18.83 1.27 11.71
CA GLY A 3 -18.37 2.59 12.18
C GLY A 3 -16.85 2.69 12.43
N LYS A 4 -16.19 1.66 12.93
CA LYS A 4 -14.72 1.67 13.12
C LYS A 4 -13.96 1.62 11.78
N ILE A 5 -14.44 0.80 10.86
CA ILE A 5 -13.85 0.70 9.51
C ILE A 5 -14.06 2.00 8.76
N SER A 6 -15.27 2.57 8.81
CA SER A 6 -15.59 3.87 8.21
C SER A 6 -14.74 5.01 8.79
N GLY A 7 -14.47 5.01 10.10
CA GLY A 7 -13.59 5.99 10.74
C GLY A 7 -12.16 5.92 10.23
N ILE A 8 -11.58 4.71 10.13
CA ILE A 8 -10.23 4.49 9.60
C ILE A 8 -10.13 4.91 8.13
N PHE A 9 -11.15 4.57 7.31
CA PHE A 9 -11.20 5.03 5.92
C PHE A 9 -11.28 6.56 5.83
N GLY A 10 -12.09 7.21 6.66
CA GLY A 10 -12.19 8.66 6.73
C GLY A 10 -10.86 9.32 7.08
N GLU A 11 -10.15 8.79 8.08
CA GLU A 11 -8.83 9.28 8.49
C GLU A 11 -7.80 9.17 7.35
N ILE A 12 -7.72 8.02 6.68
CA ILE A 12 -6.80 7.79 5.58
C ILE A 12 -7.11 8.71 4.39
N ILE A 13 -8.39 8.84 4.02
CA ILE A 13 -8.80 9.73 2.93
C ILE A 13 -8.41 11.18 3.27
N THR A 14 -8.68 11.62 4.49
CA THR A 14 -8.32 12.97 4.94
C THR A 14 -6.81 13.18 4.87
N GLN A 15 -6.01 12.22 5.31
CA GLN A 15 -4.56 12.30 5.28
C GLN A 15 -4.00 12.34 3.85
N VAL A 16 -4.53 11.52 2.95
CA VAL A 16 -4.17 11.53 1.52
C VAL A 16 -4.52 12.86 0.88
N LEU A 17 -5.69 13.42 1.20
CA LEU A 17 -6.11 14.74 0.71
C LEU A 17 -5.18 15.86 1.22
N ILE A 18 -4.80 15.85 2.49
CA ILE A 18 -3.87 16.84 3.06
C ILE A 18 -2.52 16.76 2.34
N TYR A 19 -1.98 15.56 2.11
CA TYR A 19 -0.72 15.41 1.39
C TYR A 19 -0.83 15.83 -0.07
N ALA A 20 -1.93 15.49 -0.76
CA ALA A 20 -2.17 15.90 -2.14
C ALA A 20 -2.28 17.43 -2.27
N LEU A 21 -3.02 18.08 -1.36
CA LEU A 21 -3.16 19.53 -1.31
C LEU A 21 -1.83 20.22 -0.94
N GLY A 22 -1.05 19.64 -0.01
CA GLY A 22 0.28 20.12 0.34
C GLY A 22 1.25 20.06 -0.84
N LEU A 23 1.30 18.96 -1.56
CA LEU A 23 2.12 18.81 -2.76
C LEU A 23 1.67 19.74 -3.88
N ALA A 24 0.37 19.86 -4.13
CA ALA A 24 -0.17 20.81 -5.10
C ALA A 24 0.16 22.24 -4.71
N GLY A 25 -0.02 22.60 -3.44
CA GLY A 25 0.34 23.93 -2.91
C GLY A 25 1.82 24.24 -3.10
N CYS A 26 2.70 23.30 -2.77
CA CYS A 26 4.14 23.45 -3.01
C CYS A 26 4.46 23.60 -4.50
N TYR A 27 3.84 22.80 -5.36
CA TYR A 27 4.04 22.88 -6.81
C TYR A 27 3.65 24.24 -7.38
N TYR A 28 2.49 24.79 -6.97
CA TYR A 28 2.02 26.09 -7.44
C TYR A 28 2.74 27.27 -6.77
N ALA A 29 3.18 27.14 -5.53
CA ALA A 29 3.87 28.19 -4.79
C ALA A 29 5.36 28.30 -5.12
N ALA A 30 6.01 27.20 -5.50
CA ALA A 30 7.46 27.14 -5.74
C ALA A 30 7.99 28.20 -6.74
N PRO A 31 7.28 28.55 -7.84
CA PRO A 31 7.73 29.56 -8.77
C PRO A 31 7.79 30.98 -8.15
N TYR A 32 7.02 31.23 -7.08
CA TYR A 32 6.88 32.54 -6.45
C TYR A 32 7.81 32.72 -5.24
N ILE A 33 8.51 31.65 -4.83
CA ILE A 33 9.44 31.71 -3.68
C ILE A 33 10.83 32.09 -4.20
N GLY A 34 11.31 33.28 -3.82
CA GLY A 34 12.66 33.74 -4.17
C GLY A 34 13.73 32.75 -3.67
N GLY A 35 14.69 32.45 -4.53
CA GLY A 35 15.76 31.47 -4.28
C GLY A 35 15.42 30.02 -4.63
N VAL A 36 14.14 29.66 -4.78
CA VAL A 36 13.68 28.32 -5.19
C VAL A 36 13.21 28.33 -6.66
N SER A 37 12.74 29.50 -7.15
CA SER A 37 12.16 29.64 -8.49
C SER A 37 13.07 29.17 -9.61
N ASP A 38 14.36 29.52 -9.59
CA ASP A 38 15.30 29.15 -10.66
C ASP A 38 15.55 27.64 -10.68
N SER A 39 15.75 27.04 -9.50
CA SER A 39 15.90 25.60 -9.36
C SER A 39 14.62 24.86 -9.77
N PHE A 40 13.46 25.36 -9.35
CA PHE A 40 12.18 24.75 -9.69
C PHE A 40 11.91 24.80 -11.20
N ASN A 41 12.11 25.96 -11.85
CA ASN A 41 11.90 26.11 -13.29
C ASN A 41 12.84 25.21 -14.13
N LYS A 42 14.04 24.97 -13.63
CA LYS A 42 15.01 24.04 -14.26
C LYS A 42 14.53 22.60 -14.20
N PHE A 43 13.92 22.20 -13.10
CA PHE A 43 13.43 20.83 -12.90
C PHE A 43 11.96 20.63 -13.26
N LYS A 44 11.21 21.71 -13.50
CA LYS A 44 9.78 21.67 -13.84
C LYS A 44 9.44 20.72 -14.97
N PRO A 45 10.09 20.75 -16.16
CA PRO A 45 9.75 19.82 -17.24
C PRO A 45 9.94 18.35 -16.85
N MET A 46 10.94 18.05 -16.03
CA MET A 46 11.18 16.72 -15.49
C MET A 46 10.07 16.34 -14.47
N ILE A 47 9.69 17.28 -13.62
CA ILE A 47 8.59 17.10 -12.67
C ILE A 47 7.27 16.88 -13.40
N ASP A 48 6.96 17.65 -14.44
CA ASP A 48 5.73 17.54 -15.22
C ASP A 48 5.62 16.19 -15.95
N GLN A 49 6.72 15.70 -16.50
CA GLN A 49 6.78 14.40 -17.16
C GLN A 49 6.58 13.26 -16.14
N VAL A 50 7.20 13.38 -14.98
CA VAL A 50 7.08 12.41 -13.88
C VAL A 50 5.68 12.47 -13.28
N VAL A 51 5.15 13.65 -13.02
CA VAL A 51 3.83 13.88 -12.43
C VAL A 51 2.71 13.36 -13.35
N GLY A 52 2.78 13.60 -14.66
CA GLY A 52 1.73 13.16 -15.60
C GLY A 52 1.54 11.65 -15.66
N ASN A 53 2.62 10.89 -15.79
CA ASN A 53 2.57 9.43 -15.92
C ASN A 53 2.58 8.70 -14.56
N LEU A 54 3.31 9.23 -13.57
CA LEU A 54 3.43 8.62 -12.24
C LEU A 54 2.21 8.83 -11.37
N LEU A 55 1.61 10.03 -11.41
CA LEU A 55 0.52 10.33 -10.48
C LEU A 55 -0.65 9.38 -10.69
N SER A 56 -0.98 9.04 -11.94
CA SER A 56 -2.08 8.13 -12.25
C SER A 56 -1.82 6.72 -11.73
N TRP A 57 -0.67 6.12 -12.08
CA TRP A 57 -0.36 4.75 -11.68
C TRP A 57 0.05 4.63 -10.22
N SER A 58 0.86 5.56 -9.70
CA SER A 58 1.26 5.54 -8.28
C SER A 58 0.08 5.75 -7.36
N LEU A 59 -0.84 6.65 -7.69
CA LEU A 59 -2.04 6.90 -6.89
C LEU A 59 -2.95 5.66 -6.89
N LEU A 60 -3.15 5.03 -8.05
CA LEU A 60 -3.91 3.79 -8.16
C LEU A 60 -3.32 2.69 -7.28
N PHE A 61 -2.01 2.42 -7.42
CA PHE A 61 -1.35 1.39 -6.63
C PHE A 61 -1.30 1.72 -5.14
N THR A 62 -1.17 2.99 -4.77
CA THR A 62 -1.24 3.43 -3.37
C THR A 62 -2.62 3.14 -2.77
N VAL A 63 -3.70 3.45 -3.48
CA VAL A 63 -5.06 3.16 -3.01
C VAL A 63 -5.28 1.65 -2.88
N LEU A 64 -4.86 0.87 -3.87
CA LEU A 64 -4.97 -0.61 -3.81
C LEU A 64 -4.18 -1.19 -2.65
N ALA A 65 -2.95 -0.68 -2.42
CA ALA A 65 -2.14 -1.07 -1.28
C ALA A 65 -2.83 -0.76 0.04
N LEU A 66 -3.30 0.47 0.23
CA LEU A 66 -3.98 0.89 1.45
C LEU A 66 -5.18 -0.02 1.77
N VAL A 67 -6.03 -0.30 0.78
CA VAL A 67 -7.17 -1.20 0.97
C VAL A 67 -6.71 -2.59 1.40
N LEU A 68 -5.70 -3.15 0.73
CA LEU A 68 -5.17 -4.47 1.04
C LEU A 68 -4.55 -4.51 2.45
N PHE A 69 -3.73 -3.51 2.80
CA PHE A 69 -3.12 -3.41 4.12
C PHE A 69 -4.16 -3.25 5.23
N ILE A 70 -5.23 -2.46 5.03
CA ILE A 70 -6.31 -2.30 6.01
C ILE A 70 -7.04 -3.63 6.26
N ILE A 71 -7.35 -4.37 5.19
CA ILE A 71 -8.02 -5.67 5.30
C ILE A 71 -7.17 -6.64 6.14
N PHE A 72 -5.87 -6.72 5.87
CA PHE A 72 -4.96 -7.57 6.62
C PHE A 72 -4.67 -7.05 8.04
N ALA A 73 -4.58 -5.74 8.25
CA ALA A 73 -4.43 -5.15 9.57
C ALA A 73 -5.66 -5.43 10.45
N ALA A 74 -6.87 -5.33 9.89
CA ALA A 74 -8.11 -5.70 10.59
C ALA A 74 -8.13 -7.19 10.95
N PHE A 75 -7.65 -8.05 10.06
CA PHE A 75 -7.50 -9.49 10.34
C PHE A 75 -6.48 -9.75 11.46
N CYS A 76 -5.30 -9.13 11.40
CA CYS A 76 -4.29 -9.23 12.45
C CYS A 76 -4.81 -8.74 13.81
N GLY A 77 -5.58 -7.64 13.82
CA GLY A 77 -6.23 -7.14 15.02
C GLY A 77 -7.27 -8.10 15.62
N ALA A 78 -7.97 -8.86 14.77
CA ALA A 78 -8.93 -9.87 15.23
C ALA A 78 -8.26 -11.12 15.83
N LEU A 79 -6.99 -11.37 15.50
CA LEU A 79 -6.21 -12.49 16.07
C LEU A 79 -5.74 -12.24 17.50
N THR A 80 -5.85 -11.01 18.01
CA THR A 80 -5.30 -10.61 19.30
C THR A 80 -6.39 -10.09 20.23
N ALA A 81 -6.53 -10.73 21.41
CA ALA A 81 -7.42 -10.26 22.48
C ALA A 81 -6.78 -9.11 23.28
N LYS A 82 -5.45 -9.09 23.41
CA LYS A 82 -4.70 -8.08 24.16
C LYS A 82 -3.94 -7.13 23.24
N SER A 83 -3.96 -5.84 23.58
CA SER A 83 -3.23 -4.79 22.85
C SER A 83 -1.72 -5.03 22.79
N GLU A 84 -1.14 -5.66 23.81
CA GLU A 84 0.29 -6.02 23.86
C GLU A 84 0.72 -6.99 22.75
N ASN A 85 -0.18 -7.86 22.31
CA ASN A 85 0.08 -8.81 21.25
C ASN A 85 -0.26 -8.25 19.85
N ALA A 86 -0.90 -7.09 19.75
CA ALA A 86 -1.27 -6.47 18.48
C ALA A 86 -0.05 -6.18 17.59
N ASN A 87 1.03 -5.67 18.17
CA ASN A 87 2.28 -5.40 17.45
C ASN A 87 2.91 -6.69 16.89
N LYS A 88 2.84 -7.80 17.63
CA LYS A 88 3.35 -9.11 17.16
C LYS A 88 2.51 -9.64 15.99
N ALA A 89 1.20 -9.41 16.01
CA ALA A 89 0.31 -9.86 14.94
C ALA A 89 0.47 -9.03 13.66
N VAL A 90 0.76 -7.74 13.77
CA VAL A 90 0.96 -6.83 12.62
C VAL A 90 2.39 -6.89 12.07
N SER A 91 3.36 -7.39 12.83
CA SER A 91 4.78 -7.47 12.44
C SER A 91 5.02 -8.09 11.05
N PRO A 92 4.39 -9.20 10.64
CA PRO A 92 4.60 -9.75 9.29
C PRO A 92 4.19 -8.77 8.19
N LEU A 93 3.11 -8.02 8.40
CA LEU A 93 2.61 -7.04 7.45
C LEU A 93 3.59 -5.86 7.30
N THR A 94 4.10 -5.37 8.43
CA THR A 94 5.14 -4.33 8.46
C THR A 94 6.41 -4.79 7.75
N THR A 95 6.83 -6.04 7.98
CA THR A 95 8.01 -6.63 7.33
C THR A 95 7.85 -6.66 5.81
N VAL A 96 6.68 -7.07 5.29
CA VAL A 96 6.40 -7.06 3.84
C VAL A 96 6.48 -5.64 3.28
N GLY A 97 5.96 -4.64 4.00
CA GLY A 97 6.07 -3.23 3.61
C GLY A 97 7.52 -2.75 3.53
N ILE A 98 8.34 -3.05 4.55
CA ILE A 98 9.76 -2.68 4.58
C ILE A 98 10.53 -3.37 3.45
N VAL A 99 10.31 -4.66 3.23
CA VAL A 99 10.96 -5.41 2.14
C VAL A 99 10.57 -4.83 0.79
N GLY A 100 9.27 -4.54 0.55
CA GLY A 100 8.82 -3.92 -0.68
C GLY A 100 9.46 -2.55 -0.93
N PHE A 101 9.58 -1.74 0.11
CA PHE A 101 10.25 -0.44 0.05
C PHE A 101 11.74 -0.55 -0.27
N LEU A 102 12.46 -1.46 0.40
CA LEU A 102 13.88 -1.71 0.14
C LEU A 102 14.13 -2.20 -1.29
N ILE A 103 13.27 -3.08 -1.81
CA ILE A 103 13.32 -3.54 -3.19
C ILE A 103 13.12 -2.36 -4.15
N ALA A 104 12.13 -1.49 -3.91
CA ALA A 104 11.86 -0.33 -4.75
C ALA A 104 13.06 0.64 -4.80
N ILE A 105 13.72 0.89 -3.67
CA ILE A 105 14.94 1.73 -3.63
C ILE A 105 16.06 1.08 -4.44
N ASN A 106 16.31 -0.21 -4.27
CA ASN A 106 17.36 -0.92 -5.01
C ASN A 106 17.10 -0.89 -6.53
N LEU A 107 15.83 -0.93 -6.95
CA LEU A 107 15.47 -0.81 -8.35
C LEU A 107 15.81 0.56 -8.96
N GLN A 108 16.03 1.60 -8.16
CA GLN A 108 16.47 2.90 -8.69
C GLN A 108 17.83 2.82 -9.38
N SER A 109 18.75 2.04 -8.83
CA SER A 109 20.12 1.87 -9.34
C SER A 109 20.28 0.65 -10.25
N ALA A 110 19.46 -0.38 -10.06
CA ALA A 110 19.47 -1.58 -10.87
C ALA A 110 18.67 -1.38 -12.17
N GLY A 111 19.00 -2.15 -13.20
CA GLY A 111 18.16 -2.29 -14.40
C GLY A 111 16.79 -2.90 -14.06
N ASP A 112 16.16 -3.59 -15.03
CA ASP A 112 14.91 -4.34 -14.80
C ASP A 112 15.19 -5.85 -14.69
N PRO A 113 15.62 -6.34 -13.54
CA PRO A 113 15.91 -7.75 -13.36
C PRO A 113 14.62 -8.58 -13.39
N ILE A 114 14.72 -9.82 -13.87
CA ILE A 114 13.56 -10.73 -14.02
C ILE A 114 12.79 -10.92 -12.71
N TRP A 115 13.48 -10.99 -11.58
CA TRP A 115 12.84 -11.12 -10.28
C TRP A 115 11.95 -9.92 -9.93
N ALA A 116 12.36 -8.69 -10.30
CA ALA A 116 11.55 -7.48 -10.08
C ALA A 116 10.29 -7.50 -10.94
N LYS A 117 10.40 -8.03 -12.17
CA LYS A 117 9.25 -8.23 -13.05
C LYS A 117 8.24 -9.18 -12.42
N ILE A 118 8.67 -10.32 -11.88
CA ILE A 118 7.80 -11.30 -11.22
C ILE A 118 7.17 -10.68 -9.95
N LEU A 119 7.97 -10.04 -9.09
CA LEU A 119 7.50 -9.44 -7.85
C LEU A 119 6.52 -8.27 -8.08
N SER A 120 6.60 -7.60 -9.24
CA SER A 120 5.67 -6.51 -9.57
C SER A 120 4.22 -6.98 -9.81
N TYR A 121 3.97 -8.28 -9.92
CA TYR A 121 2.63 -8.85 -9.99
C TYR A 121 2.14 -9.41 -8.63
N VAL A 122 3.01 -9.46 -7.62
CA VAL A 122 2.62 -9.89 -6.26
C VAL A 122 1.89 -8.74 -5.56
N PRO A 123 0.63 -8.90 -5.15
CA PRO A 123 -0.27 -7.80 -4.76
C PRO A 123 0.29 -6.82 -3.72
N PHE A 124 0.97 -7.31 -2.67
CA PHE A 124 1.57 -6.45 -1.66
C PHE A 124 2.82 -5.72 -2.16
N LEU A 125 3.66 -6.39 -2.95
CA LEU A 125 4.92 -5.86 -3.45
C LEU A 125 4.72 -5.01 -4.70
N SER A 126 3.67 -5.28 -5.48
CA SER A 126 3.34 -4.56 -6.70
C SER A 126 3.18 -3.06 -6.46
N SER A 127 2.64 -2.68 -5.30
CA SER A 127 2.42 -1.27 -4.94
C SER A 127 3.71 -0.46 -4.79
N PHE A 128 4.82 -1.11 -4.48
CA PHE A 128 6.13 -0.48 -4.38
C PHE A 128 6.92 -0.60 -5.70
N ILE A 129 6.85 -1.76 -6.34
CA ILE A 129 7.72 -2.11 -7.46
C ILE A 129 7.16 -1.62 -8.79
N MET A 130 5.83 -1.77 -9.01
CA MET A 130 5.23 -1.42 -10.31
C MET A 130 5.33 0.07 -10.66
N PRO A 131 5.02 1.02 -9.74
CA PRO A 131 5.21 2.44 -10.00
C PRO A 131 6.65 2.78 -10.40
N MET A 132 7.65 2.15 -9.75
CA MET A 132 9.06 2.37 -10.05
C MET A 132 9.45 1.84 -11.45
N ARG A 133 8.89 0.69 -11.85
CA ARG A 133 9.12 0.12 -13.19
C ARG A 133 8.48 0.97 -14.28
N VAL A 134 7.26 1.47 -14.05
CA VAL A 134 6.58 2.39 -14.98
C VAL A 134 7.36 3.70 -15.11
N LEU A 135 7.85 4.25 -14.00
CA LEU A 135 8.67 5.47 -14.00
C LEU A 135 9.92 5.34 -14.86
N LYS A 136 10.59 4.19 -14.78
CA LYS A 136 11.79 3.91 -15.58
C LYS A 136 11.51 3.55 -17.05
N GLY A 137 10.24 3.47 -17.44
CA GLY A 137 9.86 2.98 -18.77
C GLY A 137 10.08 1.48 -18.96
N ASN A 138 10.36 0.74 -17.90
CA ASN A 138 10.59 -0.72 -17.90
C ASN A 138 9.30 -1.53 -17.85
N ALA A 139 8.15 -0.88 -17.62
CA ALA A 139 6.83 -1.51 -17.66
C ALA A 139 5.89 -0.68 -18.52
N THR A 140 5.12 -1.37 -19.36
CA THR A 140 4.08 -0.75 -20.17
C THR A 140 2.82 -0.48 -19.34
N GLY A 141 1.95 0.45 -19.78
CA GLY A 141 0.65 0.66 -19.15
C GLY A 141 -0.21 -0.61 -19.11
N PHE A 142 -0.05 -1.51 -20.08
CA PHE A 142 -0.74 -2.81 -20.09
C PHE A 142 -0.25 -3.73 -18.98
N GLU A 143 1.06 -3.83 -18.73
CA GLU A 143 1.63 -4.59 -17.60
C GLU A 143 1.18 -4.03 -16.26
N ALA A 144 1.14 -2.69 -16.12
CA ALA A 144 0.61 -2.03 -14.95
C ALA A 144 -0.89 -2.34 -14.74
N GLY A 145 -1.67 -2.36 -15.81
CA GLY A 145 -3.08 -2.75 -15.79
C GLY A 145 -3.29 -4.18 -15.28
N ILE A 146 -2.52 -5.15 -15.80
CA ILE A 146 -2.58 -6.55 -15.33
C ILE A 146 -2.24 -6.64 -13.84
N SER A 147 -1.19 -5.94 -13.40
CA SER A 147 -0.79 -5.92 -11.98
C SER A 147 -1.87 -5.31 -11.09
N ALA A 148 -2.53 -4.23 -11.54
CA ALA A 148 -3.64 -3.62 -10.82
C ALA A 148 -4.85 -4.55 -10.70
N VAL A 149 -5.18 -5.29 -11.76
CA VAL A 149 -6.23 -6.32 -11.74
C VAL A 149 -5.87 -7.44 -10.78
N ALA A 150 -4.62 -7.90 -10.76
CA ALA A 150 -4.15 -8.91 -9.82
C ALA A 150 -4.29 -8.42 -8.36
N ALA A 151 -3.95 -7.16 -8.08
CA ALA A 151 -4.13 -6.55 -6.77
C ALA A 151 -5.61 -6.44 -6.38
N LEU A 152 -6.50 -6.06 -7.29
CA LEU A 152 -7.95 -6.04 -7.07
C LEU A 152 -8.51 -7.43 -6.76
N LEU A 153 -8.10 -8.44 -7.52
CA LEU A 153 -8.52 -9.83 -7.27
C LEU A 153 -8.04 -10.30 -5.89
N ALA A 154 -6.81 -9.96 -5.50
CA ALA A 154 -6.30 -10.27 -4.16
C ALA A 154 -7.10 -9.58 -3.06
N ILE A 155 -7.51 -8.33 -3.25
CA ILE A 155 -8.40 -7.60 -2.32
C ILE A 155 -9.72 -8.34 -2.16
N VAL A 156 -10.38 -8.70 -3.27
CA VAL A 156 -11.67 -9.39 -3.25
C VAL A 156 -11.56 -10.76 -2.57
N ILE A 157 -10.57 -11.55 -2.94
CA ILE A 157 -10.33 -12.88 -2.37
C ILE A 157 -10.04 -12.76 -0.87
N SER A 158 -9.15 -11.86 -0.46
CA SER A 158 -8.79 -11.63 0.94
C SER A 158 -10.01 -11.17 1.76
N PHE A 159 -10.81 -10.27 1.21
CA PHE A 159 -12.03 -9.79 1.87
C PHE A 159 -13.05 -10.91 2.06
N MET A 160 -13.29 -11.73 1.03
CA MET A 160 -14.21 -12.86 1.11
C MET A 160 -13.74 -13.91 2.13
N TRP A 161 -12.44 -14.18 2.15
CA TRP A 161 -11.84 -15.14 3.08
C TRP A 161 -11.91 -14.64 4.52
N ILE A 162 -11.50 -13.40 4.77
CA ILE A 162 -11.50 -12.79 6.10
C ILE A 162 -12.93 -12.64 6.63
N ARG A 163 -13.89 -12.25 5.80
CA ARG A 163 -15.30 -12.14 6.18
C ARG A 163 -15.87 -13.44 6.77
N ARG A 164 -15.38 -14.59 6.30
CA ARG A 164 -15.82 -15.90 6.82
C ARG A 164 -15.21 -16.25 8.18
N ILE A 165 -13.96 -15.84 8.41
CA ILE A 165 -13.19 -16.22 9.59
C ILE A 165 -13.33 -15.19 10.71
N TYR A 166 -13.49 -13.92 10.36
CA TYR A 166 -13.53 -12.79 11.29
C TYR A 166 -14.55 -12.94 12.45
N PRO A 167 -15.81 -13.37 12.24
CA PRO A 167 -16.76 -13.54 13.33
C PRO A 167 -16.34 -14.62 14.33
N LYS A 168 -15.69 -15.66 13.85
CA LYS A 168 -15.19 -16.77 14.70
C LYS A 168 -14.02 -16.32 15.58
N LEU A 169 -13.15 -15.45 15.05
CA LEU A 169 -11.99 -14.95 15.77
C LEU A 169 -12.35 -13.98 16.91
N ILE A 170 -13.34 -13.10 16.70
CA ILE A 170 -13.75 -12.10 17.70
C ILE A 170 -14.45 -12.74 18.89
N LEU A 171 -15.11 -13.88 18.70
CA LEU A 171 -15.79 -14.60 19.78
C LEU A 171 -14.85 -15.42 20.66
N GLN A 172 -13.58 -15.55 20.26
CA GLN A 172 -12.56 -16.23 21.06
C GLN A 172 -11.97 -15.27 22.08
N THR A 173 -12.37 -15.46 23.34
CA THR A 173 -11.94 -14.63 24.50
C THR A 173 -10.64 -15.16 25.14
N ASP A 174 -10.07 -16.25 24.63
CA ASP A 174 -8.91 -16.90 25.21
C ASP A 174 -7.60 -16.15 24.93
N ASP A 175 -6.77 -16.02 25.96
CA ASP A 175 -5.44 -15.36 25.95
C ASP A 175 -4.35 -16.17 25.21
N LEU A 176 -4.72 -16.95 24.21
CA LEU A 176 -3.79 -17.73 23.39
C LEU A 176 -3.08 -16.82 22.38
N GLY A 177 -1.83 -17.17 22.04
CA GLY A 177 -1.09 -16.40 21.04
C GLY A 177 -1.77 -16.36 19.65
N PRO A 178 -1.44 -15.36 18.80
CA PRO A 178 -2.12 -15.12 17.51
C PRO A 178 -2.16 -16.36 16.62
N TRP A 179 -1.11 -17.17 16.62
CA TRP A 179 -1.02 -18.39 15.80
C TRP A 179 -1.94 -19.51 16.26
N GLN A 180 -2.14 -19.65 17.59
CA GLN A 180 -3.04 -20.65 18.15
C GLN A 180 -4.51 -20.26 17.91
N ASN A 181 -4.84 -18.98 18.05
CA ASN A 181 -6.16 -18.45 17.74
C ASN A 181 -6.51 -18.64 16.26
N PHE A 182 -5.56 -18.45 15.35
CA PHE A 182 -5.74 -18.71 13.93
C PHE A 182 -6.06 -20.18 13.63
N LYS A 183 -5.28 -21.11 14.20
CA LYS A 183 -5.53 -22.55 14.01
C LYS A 183 -6.91 -22.97 14.51
N ARG A 184 -7.36 -22.49 15.66
CA ARG A 184 -8.70 -22.78 16.19
C ARG A 184 -9.82 -22.20 15.33
N GLY A 185 -9.64 -20.99 14.81
CA GLY A 185 -10.64 -20.37 13.92
C GLY A 185 -10.82 -21.09 12.59
N LEU A 186 -9.82 -21.88 12.15
CA LEU A 186 -9.90 -22.72 10.95
C LEU A 186 -10.55 -24.08 11.19
N LEU A 187 -10.44 -24.63 12.39
CA LEU A 187 -10.90 -25.99 12.73
C LEU A 187 -12.35 -26.05 13.23
N ASN A 188 -12.93 -24.94 13.63
CA ASN A 188 -14.32 -24.77 14.01
C ASN A 188 -15.09 -23.98 12.93
#